data_c6f037a42c707f9171167ce370e14f6e
#
_entry.id   c6f037a42c707f9171167ce370e14f6e
#
_cell.length_a   1.000
_cell.length_b   1.000
_cell.length_c   1.000
_cell.angle_alpha   90.00
_cell.angle_beta   90.00
_cell.angle_gamma   90.00
#
_symmetry.space_group_name_H-M   'P 1'
#
loop_
_entity.id
_entity.type
_entity.pdbx_description
1 polymer ?
#
loop_
_entity_poly.entity_id
_entity_poly.type
_entity_poly.pdbx_seq_one_letter_code
_entity_poly.pdbx_strand_id
1 'polypeptide(L)'
;MSTTHNKVALVTGAGAGIGKAAAKALLQGGYQLVLTGRNLDKLQTAITDIGGSVDNCLAVTCDVGKPEQVKRLFTALRERFGRIDVLFNNAGMGAPAIPMEELSYEQWMNVVNTNLCGAFLCSQEAIRMMKAQSPQGGRIINNGSISAHAPRPLSTPYTATKHAITGLTKTIALDGRPFNIACGQIDIGNAATEMTEPMAAGILQADQSIKIEPRMDVDHVGQAVLHMAQLPLESNILSMTIMATNMPYVGRG
;
A
#
# COMPACT_ATOMS: atom_id res chain seq x y z
N MET A 1 -10.17 -33.94 1.92
CA MET A 1 -8.76 -33.52 1.93
C MET A 1 -8.74 -32.04 1.63
N SER A 2 -8.38 -31.20 2.60
CA SER A 2 -8.24 -29.75 2.36
C SER A 2 -7.04 -29.55 1.46
N THR A 3 -7.28 -29.17 0.21
CA THR A 3 -6.21 -28.71 -0.67
C THR A 3 -5.68 -27.39 -0.07
N THR A 4 -4.53 -27.46 0.57
CA THR A 4 -3.79 -26.25 1.00
C THR A 4 -3.36 -25.49 -0.25
N HIS A 5 -4.24 -24.63 -0.74
CA HIS A 5 -3.84 -23.68 -1.79
C HIS A 5 -2.86 -22.68 -1.17
N ASN A 6 -1.71 -22.50 -1.80
CA ASN A 6 -0.81 -21.43 -1.42
C ASN A 6 -1.53 -20.09 -1.59
N LYS A 7 -1.60 -19.30 -0.53
CA LYS A 7 -2.23 -17.97 -0.58
C LYS A 7 -1.43 -17.03 -1.49
N VAL A 8 -2.11 -16.18 -2.21
CA VAL A 8 -1.52 -15.24 -3.17
C VAL A 8 -1.71 -13.80 -2.70
N ALA A 9 -0.63 -13.04 -2.66
CA ALA A 9 -0.66 -11.62 -2.33
C ALA A 9 -0.15 -10.76 -3.50
N LEU A 10 -0.88 -9.69 -3.81
CA LEU A 10 -0.47 -8.63 -4.74
C LEU A 10 -0.03 -7.41 -3.94
N VAL A 11 1.19 -6.94 -4.19
CA VAL A 11 1.75 -5.73 -3.58
C VAL A 11 2.00 -4.68 -4.65
N THR A 12 1.35 -3.53 -4.57
CA THR A 12 1.60 -2.42 -5.48
C THR A 12 2.71 -1.51 -4.96
N GLY A 13 3.53 -0.95 -5.87
CA GLY A 13 4.72 -0.18 -5.48
C GLY A 13 5.79 -1.04 -4.78
N ALA A 14 5.93 -2.31 -5.19
CA ALA A 14 6.73 -3.31 -4.49
C ALA A 14 8.25 -3.25 -4.77
N GLY A 15 8.71 -2.37 -5.65
CA GLY A 15 10.12 -2.30 -6.06
C GLY A 15 11.06 -1.71 -5.01
N ALA A 16 10.56 -1.03 -3.97
CA ALA A 16 11.37 -0.40 -2.93
C ALA A 16 10.56 -0.14 -1.64
N GLY A 17 11.24 0.31 -0.59
CA GLY A 17 10.64 0.85 0.62
C GLY A 17 9.61 -0.08 1.27
N ILE A 18 8.48 0.49 1.68
CA ILE A 18 7.39 -0.22 2.37
C ILE A 18 6.86 -1.39 1.54
N GLY A 19 6.69 -1.21 0.21
CA GLY A 19 6.19 -2.27 -0.65
C GLY A 19 7.12 -3.47 -0.70
N LYS A 20 8.44 -3.26 -0.79
CA LYS A 20 9.43 -4.32 -0.77
C LYS A 20 9.49 -5.01 0.61
N ALA A 21 9.43 -4.25 1.70
CA ALA A 21 9.41 -4.82 3.05
C ALA A 21 8.14 -5.65 3.32
N ALA A 22 6.98 -5.18 2.85
CA ALA A 22 5.73 -5.94 2.94
C ALA A 22 5.78 -7.22 2.08
N ALA A 23 6.33 -7.14 0.86
CA ALA A 23 6.53 -8.32 0.02
C ALA A 23 7.45 -9.35 0.68
N LYS A 24 8.56 -8.90 1.30
CA LYS A 24 9.47 -9.76 2.08
C LYS A 24 8.72 -10.50 3.20
N ALA A 25 7.99 -9.76 4.02
CA ALA A 25 7.26 -10.34 5.15
C ALA A 25 6.16 -11.31 4.68
N LEU A 26 5.41 -10.98 3.63
CA LEU A 26 4.39 -11.87 3.05
C LEU A 26 5.00 -13.14 2.47
N LEU A 27 6.15 -13.06 1.78
CA LEU A 27 6.86 -14.23 1.26
C LEU A 27 7.29 -15.16 2.41
N GLN A 28 7.88 -14.60 3.47
CA GLN A 28 8.26 -15.33 4.68
C GLN A 28 7.04 -15.95 5.40
N GLY A 29 5.88 -15.30 5.29
CA GLY A 29 4.59 -15.79 5.76
C GLY A 29 3.95 -16.88 4.88
N GLY A 30 4.64 -17.34 3.83
CA GLY A 30 4.20 -18.43 2.95
C GLY A 30 3.29 -18.02 1.80
N TYR A 31 3.20 -16.73 1.47
CA TYR A 31 2.42 -16.26 0.31
C TYR A 31 3.22 -16.39 -0.99
N GLN A 32 2.53 -16.78 -2.07
CA GLN A 32 2.98 -16.48 -3.43
C GLN A 32 2.72 -15.00 -3.72
N LEU A 33 3.61 -14.35 -4.48
CA LEU A 33 3.58 -12.91 -4.64
C LEU A 33 3.42 -12.46 -6.09
N VAL A 34 2.63 -11.42 -6.28
CA VAL A 34 2.71 -10.55 -7.45
C VAL A 34 3.25 -9.19 -6.99
N LEU A 35 4.41 -8.82 -7.51
CA LEU A 35 5.03 -7.53 -7.28
C LEU A 35 4.75 -6.62 -8.46
N THR A 36 4.19 -5.44 -8.23
CA THR A 36 3.95 -4.49 -9.32
C THR A 36 4.47 -3.10 -9.02
N GLY A 37 4.86 -2.42 -10.10
CA GLY A 37 5.41 -1.08 -10.11
C GLY A 37 5.78 -0.67 -11.55
N ARG A 38 6.28 0.55 -11.74
CA ARG A 38 6.56 1.09 -13.08
C ARG A 38 7.87 0.62 -13.72
N ASN A 39 8.80 0.08 -12.95
CA ASN A 39 10.14 -0.32 -13.40
C ASN A 39 10.35 -1.82 -13.15
N LEU A 40 10.51 -2.59 -14.23
CA LEU A 40 10.68 -4.05 -14.17
C LEU A 40 11.97 -4.46 -13.46
N ASP A 41 13.08 -3.79 -13.73
CA ASP A 41 14.37 -4.14 -13.15
C ASP A 41 14.36 -3.97 -11.63
N LYS A 42 13.72 -2.89 -11.12
CA LYS A 42 13.53 -2.70 -9.67
C LYS A 42 12.66 -3.80 -9.06
N LEU A 43 11.65 -4.29 -9.77
CA LEU A 43 10.80 -5.40 -9.30
C LEU A 43 11.58 -6.72 -9.26
N GLN A 44 12.37 -7.01 -10.27
CA GLN A 44 13.21 -8.22 -10.34
C GLN A 44 14.30 -8.20 -9.25
N THR A 45 14.96 -7.06 -9.08
CA THR A 45 15.91 -6.86 -7.97
C THR A 45 15.23 -7.06 -6.62
N ALA A 46 14.03 -6.49 -6.43
CA ALA A 46 13.27 -6.66 -5.18
C ALA A 46 12.93 -8.13 -4.93
N ILE A 47 12.53 -8.91 -5.95
CA ILE A 47 12.28 -10.35 -5.82
C ILE A 47 13.54 -11.09 -5.35
N THR A 48 14.70 -10.80 -5.96
CA THR A 48 15.97 -11.40 -5.56
C THR A 48 16.34 -11.05 -4.12
N ASP A 49 16.25 -9.78 -3.76
CA ASP A 49 16.60 -9.26 -2.43
C ASP A 49 15.77 -9.86 -1.30
N ILE A 50 14.48 -10.17 -1.56
CA ILE A 50 13.61 -10.79 -0.56
C ILE A 50 13.69 -12.32 -0.51
N GLY A 51 14.54 -12.94 -1.35
CA GLY A 51 14.69 -14.40 -1.45
C GLY A 51 13.58 -15.08 -2.25
N GLY A 52 12.90 -14.34 -3.13
CA GLY A 52 11.90 -14.88 -4.04
C GLY A 52 12.51 -15.50 -5.29
N SER A 53 11.71 -16.29 -6.00
CA SER A 53 12.06 -16.94 -7.26
C SER A 53 10.90 -16.87 -8.26
N VAL A 54 11.14 -17.28 -9.49
CA VAL A 54 10.09 -17.39 -10.51
C VAL A 54 8.97 -18.36 -10.14
N ASP A 55 9.22 -19.29 -9.21
CA ASP A 55 8.22 -20.27 -8.79
C ASP A 55 7.16 -19.66 -7.88
N ASN A 56 7.55 -18.69 -7.04
CA ASN A 56 6.70 -18.10 -6.00
C ASN A 56 6.46 -16.59 -6.17
N CYS A 57 7.13 -15.93 -7.13
CA CYS A 57 6.98 -14.50 -7.39
C CYS A 57 6.75 -14.22 -8.87
N LEU A 58 5.87 -13.25 -9.16
CA LEU A 58 5.62 -12.70 -10.50
C LEU A 58 5.85 -11.18 -10.45
N ALA A 59 6.74 -10.67 -11.31
CA ALA A 59 6.91 -9.23 -11.53
C ALA A 59 6.04 -8.77 -12.70
N VAL A 60 5.20 -7.76 -12.50
CA VAL A 60 4.37 -7.17 -13.56
C VAL A 60 4.52 -5.66 -13.55
N THR A 61 4.97 -5.07 -14.66
CA THR A 61 5.00 -3.61 -14.79
C THR A 61 3.60 -3.04 -14.91
N CYS A 62 3.27 -2.08 -14.05
CA CYS A 62 1.99 -1.39 -14.06
C CYS A 62 2.11 0.02 -13.46
N ASP A 63 1.61 1.00 -14.17
CA ASP A 63 1.18 2.26 -13.59
C ASP A 63 -0.26 2.07 -13.11
N VAL A 64 -0.45 2.02 -11.77
CA VAL A 64 -1.75 1.78 -11.15
C VAL A 64 -2.78 2.87 -11.45
N GLY A 65 -2.33 4.08 -11.83
CA GLY A 65 -3.20 5.17 -12.29
C GLY A 65 -3.77 4.97 -13.70
N LYS A 66 -3.43 3.88 -14.38
CA LYS A 66 -3.86 3.58 -15.75
C LYS A 66 -4.78 2.34 -15.78
N PRO A 67 -6.10 2.51 -16.03
CA PRO A 67 -7.07 1.40 -15.96
C PRO A 67 -6.70 0.18 -16.80
N GLU A 68 -6.20 0.39 -18.03
CA GLU A 68 -5.84 -0.71 -18.93
C GLU A 68 -4.59 -1.47 -18.47
N GLN A 69 -3.67 -0.80 -17.75
CA GLN A 69 -2.52 -1.48 -17.18
C GLN A 69 -2.92 -2.31 -15.96
N VAL A 70 -3.83 -1.80 -15.13
CA VAL A 70 -4.38 -2.56 -13.99
C VAL A 70 -5.12 -3.81 -14.49
N LYS A 71 -5.94 -3.72 -15.54
CA LYS A 71 -6.59 -4.90 -16.13
C LYS A 71 -5.57 -5.95 -16.57
N ARG A 72 -4.49 -5.54 -17.28
CA ARG A 72 -3.41 -6.47 -17.69
C ARG A 72 -2.70 -7.11 -16.49
N LEU A 73 -2.44 -6.33 -15.43
CA LEU A 73 -1.87 -6.85 -14.18
C LEU A 73 -2.72 -7.98 -13.60
N PHE A 74 -4.02 -7.76 -13.48
CA PHE A 74 -4.94 -8.76 -12.92
C PHE A 74 -5.17 -9.95 -13.85
N THR A 75 -5.06 -9.77 -15.17
CA THR A 75 -5.04 -10.88 -16.13
C THR A 75 -3.82 -11.76 -15.91
N ALA A 76 -2.61 -11.19 -15.86
CA ALA A 76 -1.37 -11.94 -15.60
C ALA A 76 -1.40 -12.66 -14.24
N LEU A 77 -1.93 -11.99 -13.19
CA LEU A 77 -2.12 -12.62 -11.89
C LEU A 77 -3.04 -13.83 -11.95
N ARG A 78 -4.18 -13.70 -12.65
CA ARG A 78 -5.16 -14.78 -12.81
C ARG A 78 -4.59 -15.96 -13.61
N GLU A 79 -3.88 -15.69 -14.69
CA GLU A 79 -3.24 -16.71 -15.51
C GLU A 79 -2.17 -17.48 -14.74
N ARG A 80 -1.41 -16.80 -13.87
CA ARG A 80 -0.31 -17.40 -13.12
C ARG A 80 -0.77 -18.16 -11.88
N PHE A 81 -1.70 -17.61 -11.11
CA PHE A 81 -2.04 -18.12 -9.77
C PHE A 81 -3.53 -18.47 -9.59
N GLY A 82 -4.41 -18.01 -10.46
CA GLY A 82 -5.84 -18.31 -10.45
C GLY A 82 -6.64 -17.61 -9.34
N ARG A 83 -5.98 -17.03 -8.33
CA ARG A 83 -6.62 -16.41 -7.16
C ARG A 83 -5.83 -15.24 -6.59
N ILE A 84 -6.49 -14.47 -5.73
CA ILE A 84 -5.88 -13.44 -4.90
C ILE A 84 -6.46 -13.49 -3.49
N ASP A 85 -5.61 -13.63 -2.48
CA ASP A 85 -6.03 -13.69 -1.07
C ASP A 85 -5.78 -12.36 -0.36
N VAL A 86 -4.72 -11.64 -0.75
CA VAL A 86 -4.37 -10.33 -0.19
C VAL A 86 -4.01 -9.35 -1.30
N LEU A 87 -4.61 -8.16 -1.25
CA LEU A 87 -4.15 -6.99 -1.99
C LEU A 87 -3.58 -5.97 -1.00
N PHE A 88 -2.31 -5.60 -1.15
CA PHE A 88 -1.74 -4.45 -0.47
C PHE A 88 -1.61 -3.26 -1.44
N ASN A 89 -2.53 -2.32 -1.37
CA ASN A 89 -2.50 -1.05 -2.09
C ASN A 89 -1.47 -0.12 -1.46
N ASN A 90 -0.22 -0.24 -1.88
CA ASN A 90 0.88 0.52 -1.32
C ASN A 90 1.45 1.57 -2.30
N ALA A 91 1.25 1.42 -3.60
CA ALA A 91 1.73 2.41 -4.56
C ALA A 91 1.27 3.82 -4.18
N GLY A 92 2.23 4.73 -4.09
CA GLY A 92 1.97 6.10 -3.70
C GLY A 92 3.16 7.01 -3.96
N MET A 93 2.88 8.31 -4.05
CA MET A 93 3.87 9.36 -4.25
C MET A 93 3.46 10.64 -3.52
N GLY A 94 4.43 11.50 -3.23
CA GLY A 94 4.22 12.88 -2.81
C GLY A 94 4.18 13.85 -3.99
N ALA A 95 3.90 15.11 -3.69
CA ALA A 95 4.11 16.25 -4.57
C ALA A 95 5.31 17.11 -4.07
N PRO A 96 5.82 18.03 -4.87
CA PRO A 96 6.74 19.04 -4.36
C PRO A 96 6.15 19.77 -3.15
N ALA A 97 6.99 20.05 -2.15
CA ALA A 97 6.60 20.79 -0.95
C ALA A 97 6.61 22.30 -1.24
N ILE A 98 5.58 22.77 -1.94
CA ILE A 98 5.38 24.17 -2.32
C ILE A 98 4.00 24.66 -1.87
N PRO A 99 3.73 25.98 -1.78
CA PRO A 99 2.43 26.54 -1.49
C PRO A 99 1.34 25.98 -2.43
N MET A 100 0.12 25.83 -1.90
CA MET A 100 -0.97 25.22 -2.66
C MET A 100 -1.30 25.98 -3.95
N GLU A 101 -1.24 27.30 -3.93
CA GLU A 101 -1.50 28.17 -5.07
C GLU A 101 -0.44 28.06 -6.18
N GLU A 102 0.73 27.51 -5.88
CA GLU A 102 1.82 27.28 -6.85
C GLU A 102 1.80 25.86 -7.43
N LEU A 103 0.98 24.96 -6.88
CA LEU A 103 0.86 23.59 -7.39
C LEU A 103 0.13 23.60 -8.74
N SER A 104 0.77 23.01 -9.77
CA SER A 104 0.07 22.81 -11.04
C SER A 104 -1.01 21.73 -10.91
N TYR A 105 -2.05 21.83 -11.76
CA TYR A 105 -3.08 20.79 -11.84
C TYR A 105 -2.50 19.42 -12.18
N GLU A 106 -1.45 19.37 -13.00
CA GLU A 106 -0.76 18.13 -13.34
C GLU A 106 -0.10 17.49 -12.11
N GLN A 107 0.60 18.27 -11.28
CA GLN A 107 1.22 17.79 -10.03
C GLN A 107 0.15 17.25 -9.08
N TRP A 108 -0.98 17.94 -8.95
CA TRP A 108 -2.13 17.46 -8.19
C TRP A 108 -2.64 16.12 -8.72
N MET A 109 -2.94 16.04 -10.03
CA MET A 109 -3.52 14.86 -10.65
C MET A 109 -2.58 13.65 -10.64
N ASN A 110 -1.27 13.86 -10.73
CA ASN A 110 -0.29 12.76 -10.63
C ASN A 110 -0.40 12.05 -9.26
N VAL A 111 -0.55 12.81 -8.17
CA VAL A 111 -0.76 12.24 -6.84
C VAL A 111 -2.12 11.59 -6.72
N VAL A 112 -3.19 12.23 -7.18
CA VAL A 112 -4.56 11.68 -7.16
C VAL A 112 -4.64 10.37 -7.94
N ASN A 113 -4.10 10.35 -9.15
CA ASN A 113 -4.12 9.16 -10.02
C ASN A 113 -3.38 7.98 -9.40
N THR A 114 -2.23 8.22 -8.78
CA THR A 114 -1.45 7.14 -8.17
C THR A 114 -2.05 6.71 -6.83
N ASN A 115 -2.25 7.66 -5.91
CA ASN A 115 -2.56 7.34 -4.51
C ASN A 115 -4.02 6.93 -4.29
N LEU A 116 -4.96 7.49 -5.06
CA LEU A 116 -6.38 7.28 -4.89
C LEU A 116 -6.99 6.46 -6.02
N CYS A 117 -6.88 6.91 -7.27
CA CYS A 117 -7.45 6.18 -8.40
C CYS A 117 -6.79 4.81 -8.56
N GLY A 118 -5.47 4.69 -8.34
CA GLY A 118 -4.76 3.41 -8.38
C GLY A 118 -5.27 2.42 -7.34
N ALA A 119 -5.45 2.87 -6.09
CA ALA A 119 -6.01 2.03 -5.03
C ALA A 119 -7.45 1.60 -5.35
N PHE A 120 -8.26 2.49 -5.90
CA PHE A 120 -9.62 2.17 -6.35
C PHE A 120 -9.61 1.12 -7.47
N LEU A 121 -8.84 1.32 -8.53
CA LEU A 121 -8.77 0.42 -9.68
C LEU A 121 -8.29 -0.97 -9.29
N CYS A 122 -7.21 -1.06 -8.49
CA CYS A 122 -6.70 -2.33 -8.00
C CYS A 122 -7.72 -3.03 -7.08
N SER A 123 -8.38 -2.28 -6.19
CA SER A 123 -9.44 -2.84 -5.34
C SER A 123 -10.62 -3.36 -6.15
N GLN A 124 -11.03 -2.65 -7.20
CA GLN A 124 -12.13 -3.06 -8.09
C GLN A 124 -11.84 -4.41 -8.75
N GLU A 125 -10.64 -4.60 -9.31
CA GLU A 125 -10.26 -5.86 -9.95
C GLU A 125 -10.07 -6.98 -8.91
N ALA A 126 -9.47 -6.67 -7.75
CA ALA A 126 -9.33 -7.64 -6.67
C ALA A 126 -10.69 -8.13 -6.17
N ILE A 127 -11.66 -7.24 -5.95
CA ILE A 127 -13.02 -7.60 -5.54
C ILE A 127 -13.68 -8.50 -6.59
N ARG A 128 -13.53 -8.23 -7.89
CA ARG A 128 -14.04 -9.11 -8.95
C ARG A 128 -13.48 -10.52 -8.85
N MET A 129 -12.16 -10.64 -8.65
CA MET A 129 -11.51 -11.95 -8.48
C MET A 129 -11.95 -12.64 -7.18
N MET A 130 -11.92 -11.92 -6.05
CA MET A 130 -12.30 -12.47 -4.74
C MET A 130 -13.74 -12.95 -4.68
N LYS A 131 -14.65 -12.33 -5.45
CA LYS A 131 -16.03 -12.80 -5.61
C LYS A 131 -16.16 -14.06 -6.45
N ALA A 132 -15.33 -14.22 -7.47
CA ALA A 132 -15.42 -15.30 -8.46
C ALA A 132 -14.62 -16.56 -8.07
N GLN A 133 -13.61 -16.44 -7.21
CA GLN A 133 -12.73 -17.55 -6.82
C GLN A 133 -13.36 -18.49 -5.80
N SER A 134 -12.80 -19.71 -5.68
CA SER A 134 -13.16 -20.68 -4.65
C SER A 134 -11.92 -21.08 -3.84
N PRO A 135 -11.95 -21.02 -2.48
CA PRO A 135 -13.00 -20.38 -1.68
C PRO A 135 -13.13 -18.89 -1.97
N GLN A 136 -14.37 -18.37 -1.86
CA GLN A 136 -14.68 -16.97 -2.05
C GLN A 136 -14.12 -16.12 -0.91
N GLY A 137 -13.71 -14.88 -1.21
CA GLY A 137 -13.26 -13.90 -0.24
C GLY A 137 -11.78 -13.56 -0.36
N GLY A 138 -11.31 -12.70 0.51
CA GLY A 138 -9.94 -12.20 0.56
C GLY A 138 -9.81 -10.94 1.41
N ARG A 139 -8.63 -10.35 1.41
CA ARG A 139 -8.33 -9.17 2.22
C ARG A 139 -7.70 -8.06 1.37
N ILE A 140 -8.19 -6.85 1.54
CA ILE A 140 -7.61 -5.62 0.96
C ILE A 140 -7.02 -4.80 2.11
N ILE A 141 -5.75 -4.43 1.99
CA ILE A 141 -5.05 -3.56 2.93
C ILE A 141 -4.66 -2.30 2.17
N ASN A 142 -5.14 -1.16 2.62
CA ASN A 142 -4.81 0.13 2.01
C ASN A 142 -3.69 0.80 2.82
N ASN A 143 -2.64 1.24 2.14
CA ASN A 143 -1.60 2.07 2.73
C ASN A 143 -2.13 3.49 2.94
N GLY A 144 -2.51 3.78 4.17
CA GLY A 144 -2.88 5.10 4.64
C GLY A 144 -1.64 5.95 4.99
N SER A 145 -1.82 6.82 5.95
CA SER A 145 -0.75 7.64 6.55
C SER A 145 -1.32 8.34 7.77
N ILE A 146 -0.48 8.67 8.73
CA ILE A 146 -0.82 9.64 9.78
C ILE A 146 -1.30 10.98 9.20
N SER A 147 -0.92 11.30 7.95
CA SER A 147 -1.43 12.47 7.21
C SER A 147 -2.92 12.35 6.84
N ALA A 148 -3.55 11.19 7.04
CA ALA A 148 -5.01 11.06 7.00
C ALA A 148 -5.72 11.65 8.23
N HIS A 149 -4.95 12.05 9.24
CA HIS A 149 -5.47 12.59 10.51
C HIS A 149 -4.88 13.98 10.82
N ALA A 150 -3.56 14.15 10.65
CA ALA A 150 -2.86 15.39 10.92
C ALA A 150 -1.92 15.73 9.76
N PRO A 151 -2.22 16.79 8.97
CA PRO A 151 -1.40 17.18 7.83
C PRO A 151 -0.06 17.78 8.26
N ARG A 152 0.90 17.78 7.33
CA ARG A 152 2.09 18.63 7.40
C ARG A 152 1.92 19.85 6.48
N PRO A 153 2.65 20.94 6.74
CA PRO A 153 2.71 22.04 5.78
C PRO A 153 3.10 21.55 4.38
N LEU A 154 2.61 22.22 3.35
CA LEU A 154 2.96 21.99 1.94
C LEU A 154 2.70 20.55 1.43
N SER A 155 1.70 19.86 2.00
CA SER A 155 1.39 18.46 1.66
C SER A 155 0.00 18.25 1.05
N THR A 156 -0.57 19.28 0.44
CA THR A 156 -1.99 19.32 0.03
C THR A 156 -2.46 18.09 -0.74
N PRO A 157 -1.87 17.67 -1.89
CA PRO A 157 -2.41 16.55 -2.65
C PRO A 157 -2.21 15.21 -1.93
N TYR A 158 -1.09 15.05 -1.24
CA TYR A 158 -0.84 13.84 -0.46
C TYR A 158 -1.84 13.70 0.70
N THR A 159 -2.01 14.75 1.49
CA THR A 159 -2.96 14.78 2.60
C THR A 159 -4.39 14.52 2.13
N ALA A 160 -4.85 15.19 1.07
CA ALA A 160 -6.18 14.99 0.52
C ALA A 160 -6.40 13.54 0.08
N THR A 161 -5.44 12.94 -0.63
CA THR A 161 -5.56 11.53 -1.06
C THR A 161 -5.55 10.56 0.11
N LYS A 162 -4.76 10.80 1.16
CA LYS A 162 -4.72 9.91 2.34
C LYS A 162 -5.99 9.99 3.18
N HIS A 163 -6.66 11.15 3.27
CA HIS A 163 -8.01 11.26 3.84
C HIS A 163 -9.03 10.48 3.00
N ALA A 164 -8.97 10.61 1.66
CA ALA A 164 -9.88 9.91 0.76
C ALA A 164 -9.75 8.38 0.85
N ILE A 165 -8.53 7.85 1.05
CA ILE A 165 -8.28 6.41 1.28
C ILE A 165 -9.05 5.90 2.51
N THR A 166 -9.20 6.70 3.55
CA THR A 166 -10.00 6.31 4.73
C THR A 166 -11.47 6.08 4.38
N GLY A 167 -12.06 6.95 3.54
CA GLY A 167 -13.42 6.76 3.02
C GLY A 167 -13.52 5.50 2.15
N LEU A 168 -12.59 5.34 1.21
CA LEU A 168 -12.52 4.17 0.32
C LEU A 168 -12.42 2.85 1.12
N THR A 169 -11.57 2.81 2.14
CA THR A 169 -11.39 1.63 3.01
C THR A 169 -12.70 1.24 3.70
N LYS A 170 -13.39 2.22 4.29
CA LYS A 170 -14.65 1.99 5.02
C LYS A 170 -15.75 1.47 4.09
N THR A 171 -15.86 2.04 2.87
CA THR A 171 -16.85 1.60 1.87
C THR A 171 -16.55 0.18 1.41
N ILE A 172 -15.30 -0.15 1.06
CA ILE A 172 -14.93 -1.52 0.67
C ILE A 172 -15.19 -2.51 1.81
N ALA A 173 -14.88 -2.14 3.07
CA ALA A 173 -15.15 -2.99 4.23
C ALA A 173 -16.64 -3.27 4.43
N LEU A 174 -17.51 -2.32 4.10
CA LEU A 174 -18.96 -2.47 4.16
C LEU A 174 -19.48 -3.36 3.02
N ASP A 175 -19.13 -3.02 1.78
CA ASP A 175 -19.64 -3.67 0.58
C ASP A 175 -19.07 -5.08 0.37
N GLY A 176 -17.91 -5.37 0.96
CA GLY A 176 -17.24 -6.67 0.91
C GLY A 176 -17.86 -7.76 1.79
N ARG A 177 -18.62 -7.38 2.83
CA ARG A 177 -19.18 -8.32 3.84
C ARG A 177 -19.92 -9.51 3.25
N PRO A 178 -20.86 -9.34 2.27
CA PRO A 178 -21.60 -10.48 1.72
C PRO A 178 -20.72 -11.48 0.95
N PHE A 179 -19.48 -11.11 0.64
CA PHE A 179 -18.56 -11.89 -0.18
C PHE A 179 -17.32 -12.36 0.58
N ASN A 180 -17.33 -12.25 1.91
CA ASN A 180 -16.20 -12.61 2.76
C ASN A 180 -14.92 -11.83 2.40
N ILE A 181 -15.07 -10.55 2.01
CA ILE A 181 -13.96 -9.66 1.69
C ILE A 181 -13.77 -8.68 2.85
N ALA A 182 -12.62 -8.77 3.52
CA ALA A 182 -12.21 -7.84 4.56
C ALA A 182 -11.42 -6.68 3.95
N CYS A 183 -11.61 -5.47 4.46
CA CYS A 183 -10.79 -4.33 4.09
C CYS A 183 -10.34 -3.56 5.32
N GLY A 184 -9.05 -3.21 5.37
CA GLY A 184 -8.47 -2.40 6.43
C GLY A 184 -7.43 -1.42 5.90
N GLN A 185 -7.04 -0.49 6.75
CA GLN A 185 -6.06 0.55 6.47
C GLN A 185 -4.93 0.49 7.48
N ILE A 186 -3.70 0.66 7.01
CA ILE A 186 -2.53 0.86 7.85
C ILE A 186 -2.01 2.29 7.68
N ASP A 187 -2.09 3.08 8.75
CA ASP A 187 -1.59 4.46 8.79
C ASP A 187 -0.14 4.47 9.27
N ILE A 188 0.76 4.83 8.37
CA ILE A 188 2.21 4.72 8.61
C ILE A 188 2.79 6.10 8.87
N GLY A 189 3.58 6.21 9.94
CA GLY A 189 4.32 7.41 10.29
C GLY A 189 5.83 7.18 10.26
N ASN A 190 6.54 7.88 9.37
CA ASN A 190 8.01 7.97 9.29
C ASN A 190 8.77 6.63 9.23
N ALA A 191 8.38 5.71 8.34
CA ALA A 191 9.21 4.56 8.02
C ALA A 191 10.44 4.99 7.19
N ALA A 192 11.60 4.41 7.46
CA ALA A 192 12.86 4.73 6.77
C ALA A 192 12.85 4.22 5.33
N THR A 193 12.59 5.11 4.38
CA THR A 193 12.53 4.85 2.93
C THR A 193 13.11 6.04 2.17
N GLU A 194 13.37 5.90 0.87
CA GLU A 194 13.78 7.02 0.00
C GLU A 194 12.79 8.20 0.10
N MET A 195 11.49 7.95 0.18
CA MET A 195 10.45 8.98 0.30
C MET A 195 10.59 9.81 1.59
N THR A 196 11.10 9.22 2.66
CA THR A 196 11.24 9.87 3.98
C THR A 196 12.66 10.35 4.27
N GLU A 197 13.58 10.24 3.34
CA GLU A 197 14.95 10.78 3.44
C GLU A 197 14.97 12.26 3.89
N PRO A 198 14.15 13.15 3.30
CA PRO A 198 14.10 14.56 3.73
C PRO A 198 13.80 14.74 5.23
N MET A 199 13.08 13.81 5.84
CA MET A 199 12.75 13.89 7.28
C MET A 199 13.98 13.72 8.17
N ALA A 200 15.00 13.00 7.70
CA ALA A 200 16.27 12.84 8.39
C ALA A 200 17.16 14.09 8.25
N ALA A 201 16.98 14.88 7.21
CA ALA A 201 17.70 16.15 7.01
C ALA A 201 17.00 17.34 7.69
N GLY A 202 15.71 17.21 7.96
CA GLY A 202 14.85 18.23 8.56
C GLY A 202 13.66 18.57 7.69
N ILE A 203 12.49 18.67 8.29
CA ILE A 203 11.23 18.96 7.61
C ILE A 203 10.49 20.10 8.31
N LEU A 204 9.77 20.89 7.50
CA LEU A 204 8.98 22.02 7.98
C LEU A 204 7.89 21.58 8.95
N GLN A 205 7.86 22.22 10.12
CA GLN A 205 6.86 22.00 11.16
C GLN A 205 5.72 23.03 11.08
N ALA A 206 4.65 22.80 11.83
CA ALA A 206 3.50 23.71 11.90
C ALA A 206 3.88 25.11 12.42
N ASP A 207 4.89 25.21 13.29
CA ASP A 207 5.44 26.46 13.84
C ASP A 207 6.45 27.14 12.92
N GLN A 208 6.57 26.70 11.65
CA GLN A 208 7.53 27.15 10.63
C GLN A 208 9.00 26.83 10.95
N SER A 209 9.29 26.14 12.02
CA SER A 209 10.64 25.64 12.28
C SER A 209 10.98 24.44 11.40
N ILE A 210 12.29 24.18 11.19
CA ILE A 210 12.77 22.94 10.55
C ILE A 210 13.27 22.00 11.66
N LYS A 211 12.71 20.78 11.69
CA LYS A 211 13.11 19.76 12.68
C LYS A 211 13.37 18.42 12.02
N ILE A 212 14.40 17.74 12.50
CA ILE A 212 14.66 16.33 12.18
C ILE A 212 13.59 15.49 12.87
N GLU A 213 12.97 14.59 12.11
CA GLU A 213 11.99 13.67 12.67
C GLU A 213 12.53 12.23 12.71
N PRO A 214 12.38 11.53 13.85
CA PRO A 214 12.72 10.11 13.94
C PRO A 214 11.99 9.25 12.91
N ARG A 215 12.68 8.21 12.43
CA ARG A 215 12.13 7.21 11.51
C ARG A 215 12.26 5.82 12.12
N MET A 216 11.30 4.94 11.86
CA MET A 216 11.36 3.54 12.25
C MET A 216 11.90 2.66 11.11
N ASP A 217 12.39 1.47 11.45
CA ASP A 217 12.75 0.46 10.47
C ASP A 217 11.52 0.05 9.64
N VAL A 218 11.70 0.01 8.32
CA VAL A 218 10.64 -0.33 7.36
C VAL A 218 10.18 -1.79 7.52
N ASP A 219 11.02 -2.68 8.00
CA ASP A 219 10.67 -4.09 8.23
C ASP A 219 9.57 -4.23 9.30
N HIS A 220 9.46 -3.30 10.27
CA HIS A 220 8.34 -3.28 11.21
C HIS A 220 6.99 -3.06 10.52
N VAL A 221 6.96 -2.24 9.46
CA VAL A 221 5.75 -2.05 8.63
C VAL A 221 5.42 -3.33 7.87
N GLY A 222 6.44 -4.01 7.33
CA GLY A 222 6.27 -5.30 6.67
C GLY A 222 5.61 -6.34 7.59
N GLN A 223 6.08 -6.44 8.84
CA GLN A 223 5.49 -7.35 9.85
C GLN A 223 4.05 -6.96 10.22
N ALA A 224 3.75 -5.67 10.33
CA ALA A 224 2.39 -5.20 10.58
C ALA A 224 1.43 -5.57 9.43
N VAL A 225 1.87 -5.43 8.18
CA VAL A 225 1.08 -5.85 7.00
C VAL A 225 0.86 -7.36 7.00
N LEU A 226 1.90 -8.16 7.31
CA LEU A 226 1.78 -9.62 7.44
C LEU A 226 0.77 -9.99 8.54
N HIS A 227 0.84 -9.36 9.71
CA HIS A 227 -0.11 -9.58 10.79
C HIS A 227 -1.56 -9.33 10.33
N MET A 228 -1.82 -8.20 9.66
CA MET A 228 -3.15 -7.93 9.09
C MET A 228 -3.55 -9.00 8.06
N ALA A 229 -2.63 -9.44 7.21
CA ALA A 229 -2.89 -10.41 6.14
C ALA A 229 -3.22 -11.81 6.64
N GLN A 230 -2.65 -12.22 7.78
CA GLN A 230 -2.79 -13.57 8.35
C GLN A 230 -4.06 -13.76 9.16
N LEU A 231 -4.74 -12.71 9.60
CA LEU A 231 -5.99 -12.84 10.34
C LEU A 231 -7.02 -13.62 9.52
N PRO A 232 -7.82 -14.48 10.17
CA PRO A 232 -8.96 -15.12 9.51
C PRO A 232 -9.94 -14.06 9.02
N LEU A 233 -10.70 -14.35 7.95
CA LEU A 233 -11.55 -13.36 7.30
C LEU A 233 -12.74 -12.89 8.13
N GLU A 234 -13.12 -13.63 9.15
CA GLU A 234 -14.11 -13.21 10.15
C GLU A 234 -13.61 -12.09 11.08
N SER A 235 -12.29 -11.88 11.11
CA SER A 235 -11.65 -10.83 11.91
C SER A 235 -10.98 -9.80 11.01
N ASN A 236 -11.19 -8.51 11.29
CA ASN A 236 -10.62 -7.44 10.50
C ASN A 236 -10.02 -6.34 11.38
N ILE A 237 -8.79 -5.96 11.09
CA ILE A 237 -8.21 -4.70 11.57
C ILE A 237 -8.64 -3.61 10.60
N LEU A 238 -9.68 -2.86 10.97
CA LEU A 238 -10.21 -1.79 10.12
C LEU A 238 -9.24 -0.63 9.97
N SER A 239 -8.52 -0.29 11.05
CA SER A 239 -7.49 0.75 11.05
C SER A 239 -6.38 0.38 12.04
N MET A 240 -5.14 0.54 11.61
CA MET A 240 -3.94 0.36 12.42
C MET A 240 -3.01 1.55 12.19
N THR A 241 -2.49 2.14 13.26
CA THR A 241 -1.43 3.16 13.17
C THR A 241 -0.12 2.56 13.65
N ILE A 242 0.93 2.65 12.82
CA ILE A 242 2.30 2.30 13.18
C ILE A 242 3.23 3.46 12.86
N MET A 243 4.05 3.88 13.81
CA MET A 243 4.87 5.07 13.66
C MET A 243 6.14 5.01 14.52
N ALA A 244 7.15 5.81 14.14
CA ALA A 244 8.32 5.96 15.00
C ALA A 244 7.89 6.56 16.37
N THR A 245 8.32 5.94 17.46
CA THR A 245 7.87 6.30 18.83
C THR A 245 8.07 7.79 19.15
N ASN A 246 9.22 8.33 18.74
CA ASN A 246 9.61 9.70 19.09
C ASN A 246 9.27 10.73 17.99
N MET A 247 8.53 10.35 16.95
CA MET A 247 8.11 11.33 15.95
C MET A 247 7.01 12.25 16.48
N PRO A 248 6.98 13.55 16.09
CA PRO A 248 5.95 14.47 16.54
C PRO A 248 4.62 14.18 15.84
N TYR A 249 3.69 13.56 16.54
CA TYR A 249 2.33 13.28 16.09
C TYR A 249 1.33 13.52 17.24
N VAL A 250 1.38 12.69 18.30
CA VAL A 250 0.62 12.94 19.53
C VAL A 250 1.29 14.08 20.30
N GLY A 251 0.50 15.05 20.77
CA GLY A 251 1.03 16.24 21.44
C GLY A 251 1.58 17.30 20.48
N ARG A 252 1.34 17.17 19.18
CA ARG A 252 1.53 18.25 18.20
C ARG A 252 0.38 19.24 18.39
N GLY A 253 0.61 20.28 19.11
CA GLY A 253 -0.34 21.36 19.41
C GLY A 253 0.14 22.68 18.90
#